data_5f890c5ebf6f7db5dc2696a733e5e20c
#
_entry.id   5f890c5ebf6f7db5dc2696a733e5e20c
#
_cell.length_a   1.000
_cell.length_b   1.000
_cell.length_c   1.000
_cell.angle_alpha   90.00
_cell.angle_beta   90.00
_cell.angle_gamma   90.00
#
_symmetry.space_group_name_H-M   'P 1'
#
loop_
_entity.id
_entity.type
_entity.pdbx_description
1 polymer ?
#
loop_
_entity_poly.entity_id
_entity_poly.type
_entity_poly.pdbx_seq_one_letter_code
_entity_poly.pdbx_strand_id
1 'polypeptide(L)'
;MRRHHGIPLFLLVTAFCALVAPAGIRAQTPESTGSLLRGGFRKAPENGWIFVHLQGGPFAVGFQHGYLLMPEIEDAKRAIALSTTHEVSHNWSDLRNVAVRVFEPHVPDEYRQELRGIAAGLRAHGSHVDYADLLAMNGFMEFPYYYDDASGREAKAVPEHCSAFVATGSYTKDGRIVIGHNNWTDYLTASRWKIIFDVVPQSGHRFLMDGVPGLIHSGDDFGINSAGMMITETTISRFHGFDASGVPEFVRARKAMQYAGSIDEFASIMKDGNNGGYANTWLVGDRKTNEIARLELGLKNVTLERTKDGYFVGSNFPINPKLIAEETDFPEDDPNTPNQVRHRRWDQLMAENKGRIDVEAGKRFETDHYDVLTKEIDPNERTLCGHIDKSSRGLKGWEDPYGPAGVAEVKVADSAMAEKLSFVAGMGHPCGVEFHAAEFLKAHPEYAWQRGLLEDIKAYPWTVVRAAAVQHVATAVAAVR
;
A
#
# COMPACT_ATOMS: atom_id res chain seq x y z
N MET A 1 8.34 -18.05 -102.00
CA MET A 1 8.76 -16.67 -102.43
C MET A 1 7.83 -15.66 -101.70
N ARG A 2 8.43 -14.60 -101.32
CA ARG A 2 7.96 -13.39 -100.57
C ARG A 2 8.07 -13.46 -99.05
N ARG A 3 9.07 -12.73 -98.58
CA ARG A 3 9.35 -12.33 -97.23
C ARG A 3 8.39 -11.19 -96.84
N HIS A 4 7.84 -11.20 -95.65
CA HIS A 4 7.32 -10.02 -95.01
C HIS A 4 8.02 -9.77 -93.68
N HIS A 5 8.63 -8.59 -93.60
CA HIS A 5 9.30 -8.04 -92.46
C HIS A 5 8.20 -7.47 -91.49
N GLY A 6 8.21 -7.91 -90.26
CA GLY A 6 7.40 -7.29 -89.17
C GLY A 6 8.34 -6.52 -88.22
N ILE A 7 8.04 -5.28 -88.00
CA ILE A 7 8.75 -4.33 -87.13
C ILE A 7 8.27 -4.57 -85.70
N PRO A 8 9.15 -4.71 -84.71
CA PRO A 8 8.74 -4.82 -83.31
C PRO A 8 8.46 -3.40 -82.74
N LEU A 9 7.28 -3.24 -82.17
CA LEU A 9 6.84 -2.06 -81.40
C LEU A 9 7.43 -2.16 -79.98
N PHE A 10 8.35 -1.25 -79.63
CA PHE A 10 8.86 -1.08 -78.26
C PHE A 10 7.86 -0.27 -77.46
N LEU A 11 7.24 -0.92 -76.46
CA LEU A 11 6.47 -0.23 -75.40
C LEU A 11 7.44 0.27 -74.31
N LEU A 12 7.54 1.59 -74.20
CA LEU A 12 8.23 2.24 -73.07
C LEU A 12 7.29 2.24 -71.87
N VAL A 13 7.63 1.42 -70.86
CA VAL A 13 6.99 1.44 -69.52
C VAL A 13 7.76 2.44 -68.68
N THR A 14 7.23 3.62 -68.46
CA THR A 14 7.71 4.63 -67.51
C THR A 14 7.29 4.21 -66.13
N ALA A 15 8.20 3.64 -65.30
CA ALA A 15 7.97 3.39 -63.88
C ALA A 15 7.99 4.70 -63.11
N PHE A 16 6.86 5.07 -62.54
CA PHE A 16 6.74 6.18 -61.60
C PHE A 16 7.15 5.65 -60.19
N CYS A 17 8.39 5.87 -59.78
CA CYS A 17 8.82 5.68 -58.42
C CYS A 17 8.23 6.79 -57.54
N ALA A 18 7.11 6.52 -56.86
CA ALA A 18 6.64 7.36 -55.78
C ALA A 18 7.62 7.21 -54.57
N LEU A 19 8.39 8.25 -54.32
CA LEU A 19 9.19 8.39 -53.10
C LEU A 19 8.21 8.55 -51.93
N VAL A 20 7.91 7.47 -51.24
CA VAL A 20 7.30 7.52 -49.89
C VAL A 20 8.38 8.02 -48.93
N ALA A 21 8.31 9.30 -48.58
CA ALA A 21 9.14 9.83 -47.50
C ALA A 21 8.77 9.10 -46.19
N PRO A 22 9.75 8.58 -45.42
CA PRO A 22 9.43 8.01 -44.12
C PRO A 22 8.80 9.08 -43.25
N ALA A 23 7.62 8.76 -42.67
CA ALA A 23 7.00 9.61 -41.67
C ALA A 23 8.03 9.83 -40.54
N GLY A 24 8.53 11.03 -40.45
CA GLY A 24 9.53 11.40 -39.48
C GLY A 24 9.00 11.09 -38.09
N ILE A 25 9.67 10.22 -37.36
CA ILE A 25 9.51 10.09 -35.94
C ILE A 25 9.84 11.45 -35.35
N ARG A 26 8.80 12.24 -35.02
CA ARG A 26 8.97 13.48 -34.28
C ARG A 26 9.58 13.03 -32.92
N ALA A 27 10.85 13.31 -32.72
CA ALA A 27 11.46 13.24 -31.39
C ALA A 27 10.59 14.16 -30.49
N GLN A 28 9.89 13.55 -29.53
CA GLN A 28 9.19 14.33 -28.52
C GLN A 28 10.25 15.17 -27.81
N THR A 29 10.09 16.47 -27.85
CA THR A 29 10.91 17.38 -27.04
C THR A 29 10.76 16.96 -25.58
N PRO A 30 11.86 16.78 -24.82
CA PRO A 30 11.76 16.44 -23.41
C PRO A 30 10.86 17.45 -22.70
N GLU A 31 9.86 16.95 -21.97
CA GLU A 31 9.00 17.83 -21.18
C GLU A 31 9.86 18.58 -20.15
N SER A 32 9.61 19.89 -20.03
CA SER A 32 10.32 20.69 -19.04
C SER A 32 9.91 20.32 -17.62
N THR A 33 10.82 20.46 -16.65
CA THR A 33 10.54 20.28 -15.23
C THR A 33 9.28 21.02 -14.79
N GLY A 34 9.09 22.28 -15.25
CA GLY A 34 7.88 23.07 -14.95
C GLY A 34 6.61 22.48 -15.54
N SER A 35 6.68 21.81 -16.70
CA SER A 35 5.54 21.09 -17.28
C SER A 35 5.15 19.86 -16.45
N LEU A 36 6.14 19.08 -16.04
CA LEU A 36 5.94 17.87 -15.25
C LEU A 36 5.43 18.19 -13.84
N LEU A 37 5.84 19.30 -13.24
CA LEU A 37 5.37 19.73 -11.91
C LEU A 37 4.00 20.41 -11.93
N ARG A 38 3.40 20.60 -13.09
CA ARG A 38 2.12 21.32 -13.17
C ARG A 38 1.02 20.61 -12.39
N GLY A 39 0.50 21.32 -11.39
CA GLY A 39 -0.58 20.87 -10.52
C GLY A 39 -0.11 20.03 -9.32
N GLY A 40 1.11 19.46 -9.33
CA GLY A 40 1.66 18.80 -8.17
C GLY A 40 2.12 19.80 -7.09
N PHE A 41 1.83 19.49 -5.83
CA PHE A 41 2.33 20.28 -4.69
C PHE A 41 2.40 19.46 -3.40
N ARG A 42 3.21 19.92 -2.46
CA ARG A 42 3.20 19.41 -1.07
C ARG A 42 2.81 20.56 -0.12
N LYS A 43 2.18 20.20 1.00
CA LYS A 43 1.94 21.10 2.12
C LYS A 43 3.06 20.99 3.15
N ALA A 44 3.20 22.01 3.99
CA ALA A 44 4.02 21.90 5.19
C ALA A 44 3.50 20.74 6.06
N PRO A 45 4.40 20.03 6.77
CA PRO A 45 3.98 18.96 7.68
C PRO A 45 3.00 19.48 8.73
N GLU A 46 1.96 18.70 8.99
CA GLU A 46 0.94 19.00 10.00
C GLU A 46 0.66 17.75 10.83
N ASN A 47 0.81 17.85 12.15
CA ASN A 47 0.60 16.74 13.09
C ASN A 47 1.30 15.42 12.66
N GLY A 48 2.55 15.52 12.21
CA GLY A 48 3.35 14.39 11.76
C GLY A 48 3.13 14.00 10.29
N TRP A 49 2.04 14.41 9.66
CA TRP A 49 1.71 14.06 8.27
C TRP A 49 2.26 15.06 7.26
N ILE A 50 2.71 14.56 6.11
CA ILE A 50 3.08 15.33 4.92
C ILE A 50 2.04 15.07 3.84
N PHE A 51 1.26 16.07 3.49
CA PHE A 51 0.28 15.97 2.42
C PHE A 51 0.89 16.30 1.06
N VAL A 52 0.68 15.42 0.08
CA VAL A 52 1.15 15.59 -1.30
C VAL A 52 0.00 15.42 -2.27
N HIS A 53 -0.19 16.38 -3.17
CA HIS A 53 -1.12 16.29 -4.29
C HIS A 53 -0.34 16.02 -5.57
N LEU A 54 -0.73 14.96 -6.29
CA LEU A 54 -0.10 14.52 -7.52
C LEU A 54 -1.15 14.40 -8.61
N GLN A 55 -0.85 14.89 -9.84
CA GLN A 55 -1.83 14.77 -10.93
C GLN A 55 -1.18 14.65 -12.30
N GLY A 56 -1.86 13.95 -13.21
CA GLY A 56 -1.47 13.83 -14.61
C GLY A 56 -1.28 12.41 -15.09
N GLY A 57 -0.54 12.26 -16.18
CA GLY A 57 -0.13 10.94 -16.68
C GLY A 57 0.86 10.26 -15.75
N PRO A 58 1.07 8.94 -15.90
CA PRO A 58 1.87 8.14 -14.95
C PRO A 58 3.26 8.70 -14.70
N PHE A 59 4.00 9.06 -15.77
CA PHE A 59 5.33 9.64 -15.63
C PHE A 59 5.32 10.99 -14.89
N ALA A 60 4.31 11.85 -15.15
CA ALA A 60 4.19 13.15 -14.47
C ALA A 60 3.85 13.00 -13.00
N VAL A 61 2.93 12.09 -12.64
CA VAL A 61 2.60 11.72 -11.25
C VAL A 61 3.86 11.24 -10.53
N GLY A 62 4.60 10.32 -11.12
CA GLY A 62 5.87 9.84 -10.57
C GLY A 62 6.91 10.96 -10.45
N PHE A 63 7.06 11.81 -11.46
CA PHE A 63 8.02 12.92 -11.42
C PHE A 63 7.73 13.89 -10.25
N GLN A 64 6.46 14.25 -10.08
CA GLN A 64 6.01 15.09 -8.95
C GLN A 64 6.33 14.41 -7.62
N HIS A 65 6.02 13.10 -7.48
CA HIS A 65 6.31 12.32 -6.29
C HIS A 65 7.82 12.38 -5.94
N GLY A 66 8.69 12.02 -6.88
CA GLY A 66 10.14 12.02 -6.66
C GLY A 66 10.70 13.42 -6.41
N TYR A 67 10.20 14.44 -7.11
CA TYR A 67 10.65 15.81 -6.98
C TYR A 67 10.24 16.45 -5.64
N LEU A 68 9.00 16.23 -5.20
CA LEU A 68 8.43 16.86 -4.01
C LEU A 68 8.85 16.18 -2.70
N LEU A 69 9.25 14.90 -2.76
CA LEU A 69 9.56 14.07 -1.59
C LEU A 69 11.00 13.51 -1.60
N MET A 70 11.92 14.11 -2.35
CA MET A 70 13.28 13.56 -2.50
C MET A 70 13.96 13.24 -1.17
N PRO A 71 14.01 14.13 -0.17
CA PRO A 71 14.67 13.82 1.10
C PRO A 71 14.02 12.67 1.86
N GLU A 72 12.67 12.62 1.83
CA GLU A 72 11.90 11.58 2.49
C GLU A 72 12.10 10.22 1.80
N ILE A 73 12.19 10.18 0.46
CA ILE A 73 12.44 8.95 -0.31
C ILE A 73 13.84 8.40 -0.04
N GLU A 74 14.85 9.26 0.01
CA GLU A 74 16.22 8.84 0.34
C GLU A 74 16.32 8.25 1.74
N ASP A 75 15.61 8.86 2.69
CA ASP A 75 15.56 8.36 4.07
C ASP A 75 14.78 7.04 4.18
N ALA A 76 13.61 6.95 3.56
CA ALA A 76 12.82 5.71 3.50
C ALA A 76 13.61 4.57 2.84
N LYS A 77 14.29 4.84 1.73
CA LYS A 77 15.16 3.85 1.07
C LYS A 77 16.24 3.31 2.01
N ARG A 78 16.86 4.15 2.83
CA ARG A 78 17.87 3.69 3.80
C ARG A 78 17.26 2.78 4.86
N ALA A 79 16.10 3.16 5.40
CA ALA A 79 15.41 2.37 6.42
C ALA A 79 14.92 1.03 5.87
N ILE A 80 14.22 1.03 4.73
CA ILE A 80 13.74 -0.18 4.05
C ILE A 80 14.92 -1.10 3.68
N ALA A 81 16.00 -0.53 3.11
CA ALA A 81 17.16 -1.33 2.76
C ALA A 81 17.80 -2.00 3.97
N LEU A 82 17.92 -1.29 5.11
CA LEU A 82 18.47 -1.85 6.33
C LEU A 82 17.55 -2.95 6.90
N SER A 83 16.24 -2.67 7.04
CA SER A 83 15.27 -3.63 7.58
C SER A 83 15.22 -4.90 6.72
N THR A 84 14.95 -4.74 5.42
CA THR A 84 14.78 -5.89 4.52
C THR A 84 16.05 -6.72 4.38
N THR A 85 17.25 -6.08 4.29
CA THR A 85 18.51 -6.84 4.20
C THR A 85 18.82 -7.60 5.49
N HIS A 86 18.43 -7.05 6.65
CA HIS A 86 18.54 -7.75 7.93
C HIS A 86 17.61 -8.95 8.01
N GLU A 87 16.36 -8.77 7.59
CA GLU A 87 15.32 -9.80 7.63
C GLU A 87 15.64 -10.99 6.71
N VAL A 88 15.91 -10.75 5.43
CA VAL A 88 16.13 -11.82 4.46
C VAL A 88 17.59 -12.29 4.39
N SER A 89 18.51 -11.63 5.11
CA SER A 89 19.95 -11.96 5.10
C SER A 89 20.60 -11.88 3.71
N HIS A 90 20.11 -10.98 2.85
CA HIS A 90 20.65 -10.68 1.52
C HIS A 90 20.99 -9.20 1.41
N ASN A 91 22.00 -8.83 0.62
CA ASN A 91 22.37 -7.43 0.48
C ASN A 91 21.41 -6.67 -0.48
N TRP A 92 21.35 -5.35 -0.38
CA TRP A 92 20.44 -4.52 -1.18
C TRP A 92 20.66 -4.65 -2.69
N SER A 93 21.89 -4.88 -3.15
CA SER A 93 22.16 -5.13 -4.58
C SER A 93 21.49 -6.41 -5.08
N ASP A 94 21.48 -7.45 -4.25
CA ASP A 94 20.79 -8.71 -4.58
C ASP A 94 19.26 -8.50 -4.64
N LEU A 95 18.69 -7.76 -3.70
CA LEU A 95 17.26 -7.43 -3.69
C LEU A 95 16.86 -6.64 -4.94
N ARG A 96 17.64 -5.64 -5.34
CA ARG A 96 17.45 -4.91 -6.60
C ARG A 96 17.47 -5.84 -7.82
N ASN A 97 18.42 -6.77 -7.87
CA ASN A 97 18.50 -7.75 -8.96
C ASN A 97 17.30 -8.69 -8.98
N VAL A 98 16.82 -9.13 -7.81
CA VAL A 98 15.58 -9.92 -7.71
C VAL A 98 14.39 -9.11 -8.18
N ALA A 99 14.23 -7.87 -7.73
CA ALA A 99 13.14 -7.00 -8.15
C ALA A 99 13.08 -6.83 -9.68
N VAL A 100 14.22 -6.57 -10.33
CA VAL A 100 14.28 -6.43 -11.79
C VAL A 100 14.01 -7.77 -12.50
N ARG A 101 14.46 -8.90 -11.95
CA ARG A 101 14.26 -10.21 -12.59
C ARG A 101 12.87 -10.78 -12.35
N VAL A 102 12.30 -10.60 -11.15
CA VAL A 102 11.07 -11.27 -10.71
C VAL A 102 9.86 -10.34 -10.80
N PHE A 103 9.97 -9.09 -10.34
CA PHE A 103 8.82 -8.19 -10.28
C PHE A 103 8.62 -7.40 -11.59
N GLU A 104 9.69 -6.80 -12.15
CA GLU A 104 9.56 -5.90 -13.31
C GLU A 104 8.81 -6.49 -14.51
N PRO A 105 9.00 -7.78 -14.89
CA PRO A 105 8.27 -8.37 -16.01
C PRO A 105 6.75 -8.31 -15.87
N HIS A 106 6.24 -8.28 -14.64
CA HIS A 106 4.82 -8.31 -14.30
C HIS A 106 4.25 -6.94 -13.93
N VAL A 107 5.08 -5.87 -13.93
CA VAL A 107 4.62 -4.50 -13.70
C VAL A 107 4.06 -3.93 -15.01
N PRO A 108 2.78 -3.48 -15.06
CA PRO A 108 2.21 -2.81 -16.22
C PRO A 108 3.01 -1.55 -16.62
N ASP A 109 2.97 -1.20 -17.91
CA ASP A 109 3.72 -0.03 -18.41
C ASP A 109 3.35 1.27 -17.71
N GLU A 110 2.09 1.43 -17.35
CA GLU A 110 1.60 2.57 -16.55
C GLU A 110 2.43 2.76 -15.28
N TYR A 111 2.61 1.72 -14.48
CA TYR A 111 3.35 1.81 -13.21
C TYR A 111 4.85 1.80 -13.42
N ARG A 112 5.37 1.17 -14.49
CA ARG A 112 6.77 1.36 -14.88
C ARG A 112 7.07 2.82 -15.22
N GLN A 113 6.15 3.51 -15.92
CA GLN A 113 6.29 4.94 -16.22
C GLN A 113 6.23 5.79 -14.95
N GLU A 114 5.36 5.46 -14.01
CA GLU A 114 5.28 6.16 -12.71
C GLU A 114 6.60 6.00 -11.92
N LEU A 115 7.12 4.78 -11.77
CA LEU A 115 8.42 4.53 -11.10
C LEU A 115 9.60 5.23 -11.81
N ARG A 116 9.61 5.25 -13.15
CA ARG A 116 10.61 6.01 -13.92
C ARG A 116 10.46 7.51 -13.71
N GLY A 117 9.24 7.97 -13.57
CA GLY A 117 8.93 9.36 -13.21
C GLY A 117 9.52 9.71 -11.84
N ILE A 118 9.31 8.88 -10.80
CA ILE A 118 9.89 9.08 -9.47
C ILE A 118 11.41 9.18 -9.56
N ALA A 119 12.07 8.24 -10.26
CA ALA A 119 13.53 8.28 -10.45
C ALA A 119 14.00 9.54 -11.18
N ALA A 120 13.23 10.03 -12.15
CA ALA A 120 13.55 11.27 -12.88
C ALA A 120 13.38 12.52 -11.99
N GLY A 121 12.34 12.56 -11.16
CA GLY A 121 12.10 13.64 -10.18
C GLY A 121 13.22 13.72 -9.14
N LEU A 122 13.61 12.57 -8.59
CA LEU A 122 14.75 12.44 -7.67
C LEU A 122 16.05 12.93 -8.28
N ARG A 123 16.35 12.50 -9.50
CA ARG A 123 17.55 12.91 -10.24
C ARG A 123 17.58 14.41 -10.50
N ALA A 124 16.43 15.05 -10.71
CA ALA A 124 16.35 16.51 -10.89
C ALA A 124 16.82 17.29 -9.66
N HIS A 125 16.82 16.66 -8.48
CA HIS A 125 17.40 17.18 -7.22
C HIS A 125 18.80 16.62 -6.90
N GLY A 126 19.40 15.83 -7.81
CA GLY A 126 20.74 15.27 -7.61
C GLY A 126 20.78 13.97 -6.82
N SER A 127 19.66 13.34 -6.54
CA SER A 127 19.61 12.02 -5.90
C SER A 127 20.13 10.92 -6.84
N HIS A 128 20.74 9.89 -6.22
CA HIS A 128 21.24 8.69 -6.90
C HIS A 128 20.28 7.49 -6.80
N VAL A 129 19.14 7.64 -6.13
CA VAL A 129 18.10 6.60 -6.09
C VAL A 129 17.55 6.40 -7.50
N ASP A 130 17.65 5.19 -8.02
CA ASP A 130 17.27 4.87 -9.39
C ASP A 130 15.99 4.01 -9.46
N TYR A 131 15.61 3.64 -10.68
CA TYR A 131 14.43 2.83 -10.95
C TYR A 131 14.48 1.45 -10.24
N ALA A 132 15.64 0.79 -10.21
CA ALA A 132 15.78 -0.51 -9.56
C ALA A 132 15.70 -0.41 -8.01
N ASP A 133 16.17 0.70 -7.43
CA ASP A 133 15.95 1.00 -6.01
C ASP A 133 14.46 1.14 -5.71
N LEU A 134 13.75 1.92 -6.53
CA LEU A 134 12.30 2.15 -6.34
C LEU A 134 11.48 0.87 -6.53
N LEU A 135 11.84 0.06 -7.52
CA LEU A 135 11.19 -1.23 -7.74
C LEU A 135 11.40 -2.17 -6.54
N ALA A 136 12.62 -2.24 -6.00
CA ALA A 136 12.92 -3.01 -4.80
C ALA A 136 12.20 -2.46 -3.55
N MET A 137 12.11 -1.12 -3.41
CA MET A 137 11.33 -0.50 -2.33
C MET A 137 9.85 -0.87 -2.42
N ASN A 138 9.25 -0.86 -3.62
CA ASN A 138 7.84 -1.19 -3.78
C ASN A 138 7.53 -2.66 -3.51
N GLY A 139 8.46 -3.56 -3.77
CA GLY A 139 8.30 -4.99 -3.49
C GLY A 139 8.92 -5.45 -2.16
N PHE A 140 9.27 -4.54 -1.24
CA PHE A 140 10.06 -4.90 -0.06
C PHE A 140 9.36 -5.93 0.85
N MET A 141 8.05 -5.86 0.97
CA MET A 141 7.24 -6.79 1.76
C MET A 141 7.10 -8.18 1.12
N GLU A 142 7.44 -8.31 -0.17
CA GLU A 142 7.34 -9.58 -0.90
C GLU A 142 8.65 -10.39 -0.89
N PHE A 143 9.80 -9.78 -0.55
CA PHE A 143 11.08 -10.49 -0.53
C PHE A 143 11.13 -11.66 0.47
N PRO A 144 10.59 -11.57 1.69
CA PRO A 144 10.57 -12.72 2.59
C PRO A 144 9.90 -13.94 1.96
N TYR A 145 8.72 -13.76 1.35
CA TYR A 145 7.99 -14.84 0.67
C TYR A 145 8.77 -15.46 -0.50
N TYR A 146 9.41 -14.61 -1.31
CA TYR A 146 10.24 -15.07 -2.41
C TYR A 146 11.43 -15.91 -1.92
N TYR A 147 12.14 -15.47 -0.88
CA TYR A 147 13.33 -16.18 -0.39
C TYR A 147 12.98 -17.43 0.41
N ASP A 148 11.89 -17.45 1.13
CA ASP A 148 11.42 -18.63 1.88
C ASP A 148 10.96 -19.72 0.91
N ASP A 149 10.18 -19.38 -0.12
CA ASP A 149 9.79 -20.32 -1.17
C ASP A 149 11.01 -20.89 -1.92
N ALA A 150 11.92 -20.01 -2.36
CA ALA A 150 13.15 -20.41 -3.06
C ALA A 150 14.10 -21.29 -2.23
N SER A 151 14.05 -21.18 -0.89
CA SER A 151 14.91 -21.95 0.03
C SER A 151 14.27 -23.24 0.51
N GLY A 152 12.96 -23.44 0.30
CA GLY A 152 12.19 -24.56 0.85
C GLY A 152 12.17 -24.55 2.38
N ARG A 153 12.38 -23.40 3.02
CA ARG A 153 12.31 -23.25 4.49
C ARG A 153 10.86 -23.03 4.91
N GLU A 154 10.56 -23.42 6.15
CA GLU A 154 9.37 -22.92 6.83
C GLU A 154 9.41 -21.39 6.83
N ALA A 155 8.29 -20.76 6.46
CA ALA A 155 8.19 -19.31 6.40
C ALA A 155 8.61 -18.72 7.74
N LYS A 156 9.64 -17.90 7.74
CA LYS A 156 9.86 -17.01 8.88
C LYS A 156 8.65 -16.09 8.89
N ALA A 157 7.99 -16.00 10.05
CA ALA A 157 6.86 -15.09 10.17
C ALA A 157 7.31 -13.69 9.75
N VAL A 158 6.65 -13.16 8.72
CA VAL A 158 6.89 -11.79 8.25
C VAL A 158 6.33 -10.83 9.31
N PRO A 159 7.00 -9.68 9.56
CA PRO A 159 6.54 -8.67 10.52
C PRO A 159 5.19 -8.08 10.11
N GLU A 160 4.10 -8.57 10.68
CA GLU A 160 2.78 -8.20 10.18
C GLU A 160 1.74 -8.25 11.29
N HIS A 161 1.43 -7.09 11.84
CA HIS A 161 0.37 -6.99 12.81
C HIS A 161 -0.39 -5.69 12.64
N CYS A 162 -1.53 -5.81 11.97
CA CYS A 162 -2.51 -4.74 11.88
C CYS A 162 -3.73 -5.10 12.71
N SER A 163 -4.53 -4.11 13.06
CA SER A 163 -5.87 -4.31 13.59
C SER A 163 -6.83 -3.46 12.77
N ALA A 164 -7.87 -4.06 12.23
CA ALA A 164 -8.79 -3.36 11.35
C ALA A 164 -10.23 -3.80 11.56
N PHE A 165 -11.17 -2.93 11.22
CA PHE A 165 -12.59 -3.28 11.17
C PHE A 165 -13.29 -2.56 10.02
N VAL A 166 -14.39 -3.15 9.57
CA VAL A 166 -15.40 -2.51 8.72
C VAL A 166 -16.79 -2.93 9.21
N ALA A 167 -17.70 -1.99 9.38
CA ALA A 167 -19.06 -2.24 9.87
C ALA A 167 -20.09 -1.45 9.07
N THR A 168 -21.32 -1.97 8.98
CA THR A 168 -22.44 -1.34 8.29
C THR A 168 -23.81 -1.79 8.87
N GLY A 169 -24.88 -1.19 8.41
CA GLY A 169 -26.24 -1.56 8.76
C GLY A 169 -26.55 -1.39 10.24
N SER A 170 -27.12 -2.39 10.88
CA SER A 170 -27.53 -2.34 12.30
C SER A 170 -26.39 -2.17 13.30
N TYR A 171 -25.14 -2.28 12.88
CA TYR A 171 -23.96 -2.07 13.74
C TYR A 171 -23.56 -0.61 13.87
N THR A 172 -23.76 0.18 12.83
CA THR A 172 -23.36 1.58 12.80
C THR A 172 -24.48 2.51 13.21
N LYS A 173 -24.12 3.70 13.67
CA LYS A 173 -25.06 4.69 14.24
C LYS A 173 -26.09 5.21 13.24
N ASP A 174 -25.70 5.34 11.99
CA ASP A 174 -26.55 5.85 10.90
C ASP A 174 -26.82 4.82 9.79
N GLY A 175 -26.44 3.57 10.02
CA GLY A 175 -26.62 2.46 9.08
C GLY A 175 -25.62 2.45 7.91
N ARG A 176 -24.67 3.43 7.85
CA ARG A 176 -23.69 3.53 6.78
C ARG A 176 -22.32 2.97 7.20
N ILE A 177 -21.43 2.78 6.24
CA ILE A 177 -20.13 2.13 6.47
C ILE A 177 -19.26 3.00 7.39
N VAL A 178 -18.60 2.33 8.35
CA VAL A 178 -17.46 2.84 9.13
C VAL A 178 -16.33 1.83 9.00
N ILE A 179 -15.11 2.30 8.74
CA ILE A 179 -13.90 1.49 8.57
C ILE A 179 -12.76 2.11 9.39
N GLY A 180 -11.90 1.29 9.98
CA GLY A 180 -10.74 1.73 10.73
C GLY A 180 -9.58 0.75 10.62
N HIS A 181 -8.36 1.26 10.83
CA HIS A 181 -7.13 0.51 10.70
C HIS A 181 -6.02 1.07 11.60
N ASN A 182 -5.38 0.21 12.35
CA ASN A 182 -4.09 0.42 13.00
C ASN A 182 -2.99 -0.25 12.18
N ASN A 183 -2.04 0.52 11.67
CA ASN A 183 -0.85 -0.02 11.06
C ASN A 183 0.19 -0.38 12.12
N TRP A 184 0.46 -1.68 12.26
CA TRP A 184 1.55 -2.18 13.09
C TRP A 184 2.70 -2.60 12.20
N THR A 185 3.88 -2.08 12.50
CA THR A 185 5.10 -2.53 11.82
C THR A 185 6.33 -2.22 12.68
N ASP A 186 7.53 -2.59 12.21
CA ASP A 186 8.77 -2.18 12.85
C ASP A 186 8.91 -0.65 12.82
N TYR A 187 9.38 -0.05 13.93
CA TYR A 187 9.50 1.41 14.02
C TYR A 187 10.59 1.99 13.12
N LEU A 188 11.51 1.16 12.62
CA LEU A 188 12.54 1.58 11.67
C LEU A 188 11.92 2.03 10.34
N THR A 189 10.95 1.30 9.82
CA THR A 189 10.22 1.68 8.60
C THR A 189 9.00 2.54 8.91
N ALA A 190 8.31 2.28 10.01
CA ALA A 190 7.08 2.93 10.42
C ALA A 190 7.19 4.46 10.56
N SER A 191 8.30 4.97 11.09
CA SER A 191 8.52 6.41 11.22
C SER A 191 8.52 7.16 9.86
N ARG A 192 8.60 6.42 8.74
CA ARG A 192 8.52 6.92 7.36
C ARG A 192 7.13 6.80 6.76
N TRP A 193 6.20 6.11 7.40
CA TRP A 193 4.80 5.93 6.94
C TRP A 193 3.94 7.15 7.27
N LYS A 194 4.34 8.31 6.75
CA LYS A 194 3.82 9.63 7.14
C LYS A 194 3.35 10.49 5.97
N ILE A 195 3.18 9.90 4.80
CA ILE A 195 2.73 10.64 3.62
C ILE A 195 1.25 10.40 3.40
N ILE A 196 0.53 11.48 3.12
CA ILE A 196 -0.84 11.43 2.60
C ILE A 196 -0.77 11.76 1.12
N PHE A 197 -1.08 10.80 0.28
CA PHE A 197 -1.14 10.91 -1.17
C PHE A 197 -2.56 11.21 -1.62
N ASP A 198 -2.76 12.37 -2.26
CA ASP A 198 -3.96 12.74 -3.01
C ASP A 198 -3.62 12.67 -4.49
N VAL A 199 -4.01 11.62 -5.17
CA VAL A 199 -3.61 11.35 -6.54
C VAL A 199 -4.78 11.52 -7.50
N VAL A 200 -4.60 12.36 -8.53
CA VAL A 200 -5.53 12.56 -9.66
C VAL A 200 -4.88 11.98 -10.91
N PRO A 201 -5.00 10.66 -11.14
CA PRO A 201 -4.39 10.02 -12.30
C PRO A 201 -5.13 10.44 -13.59
N GLN A 202 -4.45 10.36 -14.72
CA GLN A 202 -5.06 10.60 -16.03
C GLN A 202 -6.17 9.61 -16.37
N SER A 203 -6.06 8.38 -15.84
CA SER A 203 -7.03 7.29 -16.03
C SER A 203 -7.38 6.65 -14.68
N GLY A 204 -8.62 6.18 -14.55
CA GLY A 204 -9.12 5.61 -13.30
C GLY A 204 -9.67 6.66 -12.34
N HIS A 205 -9.80 6.29 -11.10
CA HIS A 205 -10.39 7.09 -10.04
C HIS A 205 -9.34 7.92 -9.31
N ARG A 206 -9.68 9.15 -8.92
CA ARG A 206 -8.92 9.88 -7.91
C ARG A 206 -8.97 9.11 -6.61
N PHE A 207 -7.87 9.09 -5.87
CA PHE A 207 -7.81 8.42 -4.58
C PHE A 207 -7.00 9.22 -3.56
N LEU A 208 -7.32 8.98 -2.31
CA LEU A 208 -6.62 9.49 -1.13
C LEU A 208 -6.18 8.29 -0.31
N MET A 209 -4.88 8.14 -0.07
CA MET A 209 -4.28 7.07 0.73
C MET A 209 -3.13 7.61 1.57
N ASP A 210 -2.77 6.92 2.62
CA ASP A 210 -1.48 7.14 3.28
C ASP A 210 -0.38 6.29 2.63
N GLY A 211 0.84 6.37 3.10
CA GLY A 211 1.91 5.51 2.60
C GLY A 211 3.32 6.01 2.90
N VAL A 212 4.27 5.22 2.42
CA VAL A 212 5.71 5.49 2.51
C VAL A 212 6.18 6.28 1.29
N PRO A 213 7.06 7.29 1.44
CA PRO A 213 7.61 8.01 0.29
C PRO A 213 8.41 7.07 -0.62
N GLY A 214 8.13 7.15 -1.93
CA GLY A 214 8.74 6.30 -2.96
C GLY A 214 7.93 5.05 -3.32
N LEU A 215 6.92 4.67 -2.54
CA LEU A 215 5.97 3.62 -2.91
C LEU A 215 4.84 4.20 -3.77
N ILE A 216 4.36 3.42 -4.74
CA ILE A 216 3.20 3.79 -5.56
C ILE A 216 1.87 3.27 -4.99
N HIS A 217 1.94 2.39 -4.00
CA HIS A 217 0.82 1.88 -3.21
C HIS A 217 0.92 2.40 -1.76
N SER A 218 -0.09 2.14 -0.95
CA SER A 218 -0.08 2.57 0.46
C SER A 218 0.96 1.79 1.27
N GLY A 219 1.01 0.50 1.09
CA GLY A 219 1.84 -0.43 1.85
C GLY A 219 1.05 -1.13 2.96
N ASP A 220 0.27 -0.42 3.75
CA ASP A 220 -0.74 -0.95 4.67
C ASP A 220 -2.15 -0.88 4.07
N ASP A 221 -2.20 -0.48 2.84
CA ASP A 221 -3.31 -0.47 1.90
C ASP A 221 -4.59 0.21 2.39
N PHE A 222 -4.44 1.26 3.23
CA PHE A 222 -5.56 2.10 3.60
C PHE A 222 -5.78 3.22 2.58
N GLY A 223 -7.01 3.32 2.08
CA GLY A 223 -7.36 4.42 1.20
C GLY A 223 -8.82 4.44 0.77
N ILE A 224 -9.16 5.54 0.10
CA ILE A 224 -10.51 5.82 -0.39
C ILE A 224 -10.40 6.35 -1.81
N ASN A 225 -11.22 5.84 -2.73
CA ASN A 225 -11.25 6.38 -4.08
C ASN A 225 -12.56 7.11 -4.41
N SER A 226 -12.55 7.88 -5.50
CA SER A 226 -13.68 8.69 -5.94
C SER A 226 -14.88 7.88 -6.45
N ALA A 227 -14.71 6.58 -6.71
CA ALA A 227 -15.81 5.67 -6.96
C ALA A 227 -16.56 5.28 -5.69
N GLY A 228 -16.03 5.59 -4.50
CA GLY A 228 -16.64 5.30 -3.21
C GLY A 228 -16.18 4.00 -2.58
N MET A 229 -15.08 3.41 -3.07
CA MET A 229 -14.44 2.29 -2.41
C MET A 229 -13.65 2.79 -1.21
N MET A 230 -13.78 2.09 -0.10
CA MET A 230 -13.04 2.24 1.16
C MET A 230 -12.29 0.94 1.37
N ILE A 231 -10.97 1.00 1.46
CA ILE A 231 -10.10 -0.18 1.38
C ILE A 231 -9.16 -0.18 2.58
N THR A 232 -8.96 -1.33 3.18
CA THR A 232 -7.89 -1.63 4.13
C THR A 232 -7.62 -3.13 4.16
N GLU A 233 -6.57 -3.55 4.88
CA GLU A 233 -6.20 -4.95 5.00
C GLU A 233 -5.67 -5.28 6.41
N THR A 234 -5.47 -6.55 6.65
CA THR A 234 -4.57 -7.09 7.67
C THR A 234 -3.87 -8.32 7.11
N THR A 235 -2.55 -8.38 7.24
CA THR A 235 -1.77 -9.47 6.67
C THR A 235 -2.11 -10.82 7.27
N ILE A 236 -2.07 -11.88 6.48
CA ILE A 236 -2.29 -13.26 6.93
C ILE A 236 -1.00 -13.79 7.58
N SER A 237 -1.03 -13.97 8.90
CA SER A 237 0.13 -14.45 9.67
C SER A 237 0.59 -15.83 9.21
N ARG A 238 1.92 -15.99 9.16
CA ARG A 238 2.60 -17.25 8.84
C ARG A 238 2.19 -17.87 7.51
N PHE A 239 1.82 -17.02 6.58
CA PHE A 239 1.52 -17.44 5.22
C PHE A 239 2.80 -17.91 4.51
N HIS A 240 2.69 -18.95 3.72
CA HIS A 240 3.75 -19.46 2.86
C HIS A 240 3.22 -19.73 1.44
N GLY A 241 4.11 -19.62 0.48
CA GLY A 241 3.84 -19.78 -0.93
C GLY A 241 4.05 -18.51 -1.72
N PHE A 242 4.74 -18.64 -2.85
CA PHE A 242 5.05 -17.54 -3.75
C PHE A 242 5.11 -18.02 -5.20
N ASP A 243 4.51 -17.30 -6.12
CA ASP A 243 4.61 -17.53 -7.56
C ASP A 243 5.40 -16.42 -8.24
N ALA A 244 6.65 -16.69 -8.57
CA ALA A 244 7.53 -15.74 -9.24
C ALA A 244 7.05 -15.30 -10.64
N SER A 245 6.04 -15.96 -11.21
CA SER A 245 5.42 -15.62 -12.48
C SER A 245 4.15 -14.75 -12.32
N GLY A 246 3.71 -14.52 -11.08
CA GLY A 246 2.54 -13.73 -10.78
C GLY A 246 2.81 -12.22 -10.74
N VAL A 247 1.74 -11.45 -10.65
CA VAL A 247 1.78 -9.99 -10.53
C VAL A 247 2.04 -9.61 -9.07
N PRO A 248 3.06 -8.78 -8.78
CA PRO A 248 3.37 -8.34 -7.43
C PRO A 248 2.16 -7.70 -6.71
N GLU A 249 2.12 -7.87 -5.41
CA GLU A 249 1.03 -7.32 -4.60
C GLU A 249 0.93 -5.80 -4.74
N PHE A 250 2.04 -5.06 -4.64
CA PHE A 250 2.05 -3.60 -4.77
C PHE A 250 1.44 -3.09 -6.08
N VAL A 251 1.51 -3.88 -7.17
CA VAL A 251 0.86 -3.57 -8.45
C VAL A 251 -0.64 -3.78 -8.36
N ARG A 252 -1.06 -4.90 -7.75
CA ARG A 252 -2.49 -5.26 -7.64
C ARG A 252 -3.22 -4.30 -6.69
N ALA A 253 -2.62 -3.99 -5.52
CA ALA A 253 -3.14 -3.01 -4.57
C ALA A 253 -3.25 -1.62 -5.20
N ARG A 254 -2.20 -1.14 -5.88
CA ARG A 254 -2.23 0.13 -6.62
C ARG A 254 -3.32 0.15 -7.69
N LYS A 255 -3.46 -0.93 -8.46
CA LYS A 255 -4.48 -1.06 -9.50
C LYS A 255 -5.89 -1.08 -8.90
N ALA A 256 -6.09 -1.78 -7.79
CA ALA A 256 -7.37 -1.83 -7.10
C ALA A 256 -7.78 -0.46 -6.55
N MET A 257 -6.86 0.26 -5.90
CA MET A 257 -7.11 1.62 -5.41
C MET A 257 -7.51 2.57 -6.55
N GLN A 258 -6.85 2.48 -7.71
CA GLN A 258 -7.06 3.37 -8.84
C GLN A 258 -8.26 3.00 -9.71
N TYR A 259 -8.59 1.72 -9.86
CA TYR A 259 -9.55 1.28 -10.87
C TYR A 259 -10.80 0.58 -10.33
N ALA A 260 -10.79 0.07 -9.10
CA ALA A 260 -11.97 -0.59 -8.57
C ALA A 260 -13.09 0.41 -8.29
N GLY A 261 -14.25 0.18 -8.90
CA GLY A 261 -15.47 0.94 -8.67
C GLY A 261 -16.56 0.12 -7.98
N SER A 262 -16.26 -1.15 -7.63
CA SER A 262 -17.15 -2.06 -6.91
C SER A 262 -16.35 -3.14 -6.18
N ILE A 263 -16.97 -3.86 -5.24
CA ILE A 263 -16.35 -5.00 -4.54
C ILE A 263 -15.96 -6.11 -5.55
N ASP A 264 -16.77 -6.33 -6.59
CA ASP A 264 -16.46 -7.36 -7.59
C ASP A 264 -15.23 -6.99 -8.44
N GLU A 265 -15.11 -5.72 -8.85
CA GLU A 265 -13.92 -5.23 -9.56
C GLU A 265 -12.67 -5.28 -8.66
N PHE A 266 -12.80 -4.87 -7.39
CA PHE A 266 -11.72 -5.00 -6.42
C PHE A 266 -11.23 -6.44 -6.31
N ALA A 267 -12.13 -7.37 -6.02
CA ALA A 267 -11.79 -8.79 -5.88
C ALA A 267 -11.21 -9.39 -7.18
N SER A 268 -11.72 -8.96 -8.34
CA SER A 268 -11.19 -9.40 -9.64
C SER A 268 -9.74 -8.92 -9.86
N ILE A 269 -9.48 -7.63 -9.58
CA ILE A 269 -8.13 -7.06 -9.72
C ILE A 269 -7.14 -7.73 -8.76
N MET A 270 -7.54 -7.94 -7.51
CA MET A 270 -6.65 -8.52 -6.49
C MET A 270 -6.31 -9.99 -6.77
N LYS A 271 -7.21 -10.73 -7.41
CA LYS A 271 -7.01 -12.14 -7.81
C LYS A 271 -6.23 -12.29 -9.12
N ASP A 272 -6.25 -11.28 -9.99
CA ASP A 272 -5.67 -11.36 -11.33
C ASP A 272 -4.14 -11.47 -11.27
N GLY A 273 -3.63 -12.67 -11.57
CA GLY A 273 -2.21 -12.98 -11.51
C GLY A 273 -1.60 -12.92 -10.11
N ASN A 274 -2.40 -13.13 -9.05
CA ASN A 274 -1.92 -13.12 -7.67
C ASN A 274 -0.67 -13.99 -7.48
N ASN A 275 0.41 -13.40 -6.98
CA ASN A 275 1.69 -14.06 -6.76
C ASN A 275 1.86 -14.68 -5.35
N GLY A 276 0.90 -14.46 -4.44
CA GLY A 276 0.97 -14.90 -3.04
C GLY A 276 1.88 -14.06 -2.15
N GLY A 277 2.72 -13.19 -2.71
CA GLY A 277 3.53 -12.26 -1.93
C GLY A 277 2.63 -11.28 -1.17
N TYR A 278 2.95 -11.04 0.11
CA TYR A 278 2.17 -10.21 1.03
C TYR A 278 0.68 -10.58 1.02
N ALA A 279 0.38 -11.82 1.44
CA ALA A 279 -0.98 -12.33 1.47
C ALA A 279 -1.82 -11.67 2.57
N ASN A 280 -2.99 -11.14 2.21
CA ASN A 280 -3.81 -10.30 3.08
C ASN A 280 -5.26 -10.75 3.20
N THR A 281 -5.86 -10.40 4.34
CA THR A 281 -7.30 -10.32 4.55
C THR A 281 -7.74 -8.88 4.30
N TRP A 282 -8.32 -8.63 3.14
CA TRP A 282 -8.81 -7.32 2.72
C TRP A 282 -10.18 -7.03 3.30
N LEU A 283 -10.35 -5.86 3.90
CA LEU A 283 -11.63 -5.34 4.38
C LEU A 283 -12.03 -4.16 3.50
N VAL A 284 -13.16 -4.28 2.81
CA VAL A 284 -13.59 -3.29 1.82
C VAL A 284 -15.02 -2.83 2.07
N GLY A 285 -15.28 -1.56 1.81
CA GLY A 285 -16.63 -0.99 1.77
C GLY A 285 -16.93 -0.36 0.42
N ASP A 286 -18.10 -0.65 -0.14
CA ASP A 286 -18.66 0.09 -1.28
C ASP A 286 -19.75 1.04 -0.78
N ARG A 287 -19.40 2.32 -0.69
CA ARG A 287 -20.33 3.37 -0.22
C ARG A 287 -21.60 3.47 -1.08
N LYS A 288 -21.55 3.14 -2.39
CA LYS A 288 -22.69 3.24 -3.30
C LYS A 288 -23.78 2.23 -2.98
N THR A 289 -23.36 1.02 -2.61
CA THR A 289 -24.28 -0.09 -2.31
C THR A 289 -24.52 -0.29 -0.83
N ASN A 290 -23.75 0.42 0.02
CA ASN A 290 -23.66 0.25 1.47
C ASN A 290 -23.30 -1.19 1.87
N GLU A 291 -22.52 -1.87 1.03
CA GLU A 291 -22.07 -3.23 1.22
C GLU A 291 -20.62 -3.25 1.68
N ILE A 292 -20.29 -4.18 2.58
CA ILE A 292 -18.94 -4.44 3.03
C ILE A 292 -18.52 -5.86 2.66
N ALA A 293 -17.23 -6.08 2.51
CA ALA A 293 -16.68 -7.38 2.19
C ALA A 293 -15.38 -7.68 2.93
N ARG A 294 -15.13 -8.98 3.13
CA ARG A 294 -13.84 -9.54 3.52
C ARG A 294 -13.35 -10.47 2.40
N LEU A 295 -12.20 -10.15 1.84
CA LEU A 295 -11.51 -10.98 0.86
C LEU A 295 -10.26 -11.56 1.52
N GLU A 296 -10.27 -12.84 1.90
CA GLU A 296 -9.05 -13.56 2.27
C GLU A 296 -8.37 -14.07 1.00
N LEU A 297 -7.17 -13.58 0.73
CA LEU A 297 -6.45 -13.78 -0.52
C LEU A 297 -5.14 -14.53 -0.28
N GLY A 298 -5.24 -15.86 -0.16
CA GLY A 298 -4.08 -16.75 -0.28
C GLY A 298 -3.64 -16.91 -1.74
N LEU A 299 -2.58 -17.63 -1.98
CA LEU A 299 -2.11 -17.94 -3.35
C LEU A 299 -3.07 -18.88 -4.09
N LYS A 300 -3.58 -19.91 -3.41
CA LYS A 300 -4.47 -20.95 -3.95
C LYS A 300 -5.89 -20.83 -3.44
N ASN A 301 -6.04 -20.56 -2.15
CA ASN A 301 -7.32 -20.50 -1.47
C ASN A 301 -7.78 -19.06 -1.30
N VAL A 302 -8.92 -18.72 -1.86
CA VAL A 302 -9.49 -17.37 -1.85
C VAL A 302 -10.94 -17.42 -1.40
N THR A 303 -11.32 -16.58 -0.45
CA THR A 303 -12.70 -16.47 0.02
C THR A 303 -13.14 -15.01 -0.01
N LEU A 304 -14.33 -14.75 -0.56
CA LEU A 304 -15.00 -13.46 -0.55
C LEU A 304 -16.33 -13.57 0.19
N GLU A 305 -16.44 -12.91 1.34
CA GLU A 305 -17.67 -12.79 2.09
C GLU A 305 -18.19 -11.36 2.01
N ARG A 306 -19.51 -11.19 2.02
CA ARG A 306 -20.17 -9.89 1.80
C ARG A 306 -21.39 -9.74 2.69
N THR A 307 -21.66 -8.51 3.15
CA THR A 307 -22.89 -8.19 3.88
C THR A 307 -23.28 -6.73 3.72
N LYS A 308 -24.58 -6.44 3.89
CA LYS A 308 -25.13 -5.09 4.03
C LYS A 308 -25.60 -4.77 5.46
N ASP A 309 -25.46 -5.75 6.36
CA ASP A 309 -25.81 -5.61 7.77
C ASP A 309 -24.90 -6.50 8.60
N GLY A 310 -23.85 -5.92 9.19
CA GLY A 310 -22.86 -6.68 9.92
C GLY A 310 -21.51 -5.97 10.03
N TYR A 311 -20.49 -6.76 10.30
CA TYR A 311 -19.10 -6.30 10.37
C TYR A 311 -18.14 -7.39 9.92
N PHE A 312 -16.93 -6.97 9.53
CA PHE A 312 -15.75 -7.82 9.42
C PHE A 312 -14.61 -7.17 10.19
N VAL A 313 -13.74 -8.00 10.76
CA VAL A 313 -12.57 -7.56 11.51
C VAL A 313 -11.33 -8.30 11.03
N GLY A 314 -10.19 -7.65 11.13
CA GLY A 314 -8.88 -8.18 10.83
C GLY A 314 -7.96 -8.08 12.04
N SER A 315 -7.23 -9.15 12.32
CA SER A 315 -6.21 -9.23 13.38
C SER A 315 -5.11 -10.21 12.98
N ASN A 316 -4.82 -10.26 11.67
CA ASN A 316 -3.85 -11.18 11.07
C ASN A 316 -4.18 -12.65 11.34
N PHE A 317 -5.45 -12.94 11.47
CA PHE A 317 -5.99 -14.26 11.77
C PHE A 317 -6.81 -14.76 10.57
N PRO A 318 -6.30 -15.76 9.82
CA PRO A 318 -7.03 -16.33 8.70
C PRO A 318 -8.23 -17.15 9.20
N ILE A 319 -9.35 -17.07 8.50
CA ILE A 319 -10.61 -17.75 8.86
C ILE A 319 -10.93 -18.89 7.91
N ASN A 320 -10.48 -18.82 6.65
CA ASN A 320 -10.71 -19.89 5.69
C ASN A 320 -9.92 -21.15 6.10
N PRO A 321 -10.61 -22.27 6.46
CA PRO A 321 -9.91 -23.47 6.95
C PRO A 321 -8.95 -24.10 5.94
N LYS A 322 -9.25 -23.98 4.63
CA LYS A 322 -8.34 -24.48 3.60
C LYS A 322 -7.09 -23.64 3.47
N LEU A 323 -7.25 -22.31 3.55
CA LEU A 323 -6.11 -21.39 3.55
C LEU A 323 -5.23 -21.66 4.76
N ILE A 324 -5.81 -21.81 5.95
CA ILE A 324 -5.07 -22.14 7.18
C ILE A 324 -4.28 -23.43 6.98
N ALA A 325 -4.95 -24.50 6.54
CA ALA A 325 -4.36 -25.84 6.46
C ALA A 325 -3.34 -26.02 5.32
N GLU A 326 -3.49 -25.29 4.23
CA GLU A 326 -2.71 -25.52 3.00
C GLU A 326 -1.66 -24.43 2.73
N GLU A 327 -1.81 -23.25 3.33
CA GLU A 327 -0.99 -22.08 2.98
C GLU A 327 -0.45 -21.31 4.20
N THR A 328 -0.65 -21.84 5.44
CA THR A 328 -0.10 -21.21 6.64
C THR A 328 0.44 -22.23 7.65
N ASP A 329 1.36 -21.78 8.50
CA ASP A 329 1.78 -22.48 9.71
C ASP A 329 1.08 -21.87 10.96
N PHE A 330 -0.10 -21.28 10.78
CA PHE A 330 -0.83 -20.62 11.85
C PHE A 330 -1.35 -21.66 12.87
N PRO A 331 -1.06 -21.50 14.18
CA PRO A 331 -1.46 -22.45 15.21
C PRO A 331 -2.95 -22.24 15.57
N GLU A 332 -3.86 -22.72 14.73
CA GLU A 332 -5.31 -22.54 14.88
C GLU A 332 -5.83 -23.03 16.24
N ASP A 333 -5.24 -24.11 16.75
CA ASP A 333 -5.65 -24.73 18.03
C ASP A 333 -5.18 -23.96 19.29
N ASP A 334 -4.31 -22.95 19.15
CA ASP A 334 -3.89 -22.12 20.27
C ASP A 334 -4.72 -20.82 20.38
N PRO A 335 -5.75 -20.79 21.22
CA PRO A 335 -6.61 -19.64 21.38
C PRO A 335 -5.91 -18.43 22.04
N ASN A 336 -4.69 -18.60 22.51
CA ASN A 336 -3.92 -17.58 23.24
C ASN A 336 -2.93 -16.84 22.34
N THR A 337 -2.89 -17.15 21.05
CA THR A 337 -2.09 -16.36 20.10
C THR A 337 -2.52 -14.89 20.14
N PRO A 338 -1.60 -13.94 19.99
CA PRO A 338 -1.94 -12.52 19.92
C PRO A 338 -3.04 -12.20 18.91
N ASN A 339 -3.00 -12.87 17.77
CA ASN A 339 -3.99 -12.75 16.70
C ASN A 339 -5.41 -13.12 17.16
N GLN A 340 -5.57 -14.30 17.78
CA GLN A 340 -6.88 -14.76 18.26
C GLN A 340 -7.37 -13.96 19.48
N VAL A 341 -6.43 -13.51 20.34
CA VAL A 341 -6.77 -12.64 21.49
C VAL A 341 -7.33 -11.30 20.99
N ARG A 342 -6.69 -10.65 20.02
CA ARG A 342 -7.18 -9.41 19.39
C ARG A 342 -8.50 -9.63 18.65
N HIS A 343 -8.67 -10.76 17.98
CA HIS A 343 -9.93 -11.08 17.29
C HIS A 343 -11.10 -11.15 18.27
N ARG A 344 -10.92 -11.84 19.41
CA ARG A 344 -11.93 -11.88 20.48
C ARG A 344 -12.26 -10.48 21.04
N ARG A 345 -11.24 -9.61 21.14
CA ARG A 345 -11.49 -8.23 21.57
C ARG A 345 -12.33 -7.45 20.56
N TRP A 346 -12.06 -7.63 19.27
CA TRP A 346 -12.89 -7.07 18.22
C TRP A 346 -14.34 -7.52 18.33
N ASP A 347 -14.61 -8.81 18.49
CA ASP A 347 -15.98 -9.33 18.63
C ASP A 347 -16.72 -8.74 19.85
N GLN A 348 -16.02 -8.58 20.97
CA GLN A 348 -16.57 -7.90 22.16
C GLN A 348 -16.95 -6.45 21.84
N LEU A 349 -16.03 -5.69 21.23
CA LEU A 349 -16.29 -4.29 20.89
C LEU A 349 -17.45 -4.12 19.90
N MET A 350 -17.53 -4.98 18.89
CA MET A 350 -18.62 -4.97 17.92
C MET A 350 -19.97 -5.27 18.60
N ALA A 351 -20.01 -6.27 19.47
CA ALA A 351 -21.23 -6.62 20.22
C ALA A 351 -21.65 -5.51 21.20
N GLU A 352 -20.71 -4.99 21.98
CA GLU A 352 -20.95 -3.94 22.97
C GLU A 352 -21.40 -2.62 22.35
N ASN A 353 -20.99 -2.33 21.12
CA ASN A 353 -21.25 -1.06 20.44
C ASN A 353 -22.23 -1.17 19.27
N LYS A 354 -22.93 -2.28 19.12
CA LYS A 354 -23.94 -2.45 18.07
C LYS A 354 -24.92 -1.28 18.04
N GLY A 355 -25.13 -0.69 16.85
CA GLY A 355 -26.00 0.48 16.62
C GLY A 355 -25.39 1.81 17.06
N ARG A 356 -24.11 1.84 17.48
CA ARG A 356 -23.43 3.06 17.97
C ARG A 356 -22.07 3.32 17.32
N ILE A 357 -21.67 2.47 16.38
CA ILE A 357 -20.37 2.61 15.73
C ILE A 357 -20.40 3.82 14.80
N ASP A 358 -19.56 4.79 15.08
CA ASP A 358 -19.25 5.99 14.28
C ASP A 358 -17.74 6.22 14.29
N VAL A 359 -17.25 7.30 13.68
CA VAL A 359 -15.82 7.64 13.63
C VAL A 359 -15.21 7.74 15.04
N GLU A 360 -15.94 8.34 16.00
CA GLU A 360 -15.46 8.47 17.38
C GLU A 360 -15.40 7.11 18.10
N ALA A 361 -16.31 6.19 17.79
CA ALA A 361 -16.22 4.81 18.28
C ALA A 361 -15.01 4.11 17.67
N GLY A 362 -14.80 4.25 16.36
CA GLY A 362 -13.61 3.70 15.68
C GLY A 362 -12.30 4.19 16.30
N LYS A 363 -12.17 5.48 16.56
CA LYS A 363 -10.99 6.05 17.25
C LYS A 363 -10.76 5.41 18.62
N ARG A 364 -11.83 5.17 19.38
CA ARG A 364 -11.71 4.49 20.69
C ARG A 364 -11.31 3.03 20.56
N PHE A 365 -11.78 2.32 19.53
CA PHE A 365 -11.42 0.94 19.30
C PHE A 365 -9.94 0.80 18.96
N GLU A 366 -9.43 1.68 18.10
CA GLU A 366 -8.04 1.67 17.70
C GLU A 366 -7.08 2.09 18.83
N THR A 367 -7.57 2.68 19.92
CA THR A 367 -6.78 3.00 21.13
C THR A 367 -6.91 1.95 22.24
N ASP A 368 -7.59 0.84 21.99
CA ASP A 368 -7.95 -0.14 23.03
C ASP A 368 -6.74 -0.96 23.49
N HIS A 369 -6.54 -1.01 24.81
CA HIS A 369 -5.49 -1.78 25.48
C HIS A 369 -6.04 -2.89 26.38
N TYR A 370 -7.31 -3.26 26.23
CA TYR A 370 -7.87 -4.33 27.03
C TYR A 370 -7.42 -5.69 26.50
N ASP A 371 -6.60 -6.40 27.29
CA ASP A 371 -6.19 -7.77 27.04
C ASP A 371 -7.27 -8.72 27.56
N VAL A 372 -8.00 -9.37 26.64
CA VAL A 372 -9.10 -10.28 27.01
C VAL A 372 -8.64 -11.55 27.72
N LEU A 373 -7.34 -11.89 27.63
CA LEU A 373 -6.79 -13.07 28.28
C LEU A 373 -6.49 -12.82 29.76
N THR A 374 -5.87 -11.68 30.07
CA THR A 374 -5.59 -11.28 31.46
C THR A 374 -6.73 -10.51 32.11
N LYS A 375 -7.65 -9.95 31.31
CA LYS A 375 -8.76 -9.06 31.70
C LYS A 375 -8.27 -7.75 32.33
N GLU A 376 -7.14 -7.25 31.87
CA GLU A 376 -6.51 -6.04 32.34
C GLU A 376 -6.29 -5.05 31.19
N ILE A 377 -6.12 -3.78 31.51
CA ILE A 377 -5.66 -2.76 30.57
C ILE A 377 -4.14 -2.75 30.62
N ASP A 378 -3.52 -3.36 29.64
CA ASP A 378 -2.06 -3.56 29.59
C ASP A 378 -1.57 -3.48 28.13
N PRO A 379 -0.93 -2.36 27.72
CA PRO A 379 -0.40 -2.23 26.35
C PRO A 379 0.64 -3.32 26.05
N ASN A 380 0.30 -4.21 25.13
CA ASN A 380 1.16 -5.33 24.75
C ASN A 380 0.82 -5.84 23.34
N GLU A 381 1.39 -6.97 22.93
CA GLU A 381 1.19 -7.60 21.62
C GLU A 381 -0.21 -8.20 21.39
N ARG A 382 -1.06 -8.26 22.42
CA ARG A 382 -2.42 -8.83 22.35
C ARG A 382 -3.52 -7.78 22.40
N THR A 383 -3.17 -6.50 22.37
CA THR A 383 -4.13 -5.40 22.38
C THR A 383 -4.29 -4.75 21.01
N LEU A 384 -5.41 -4.08 20.72
CA LEU A 384 -5.67 -3.49 19.40
C LEU A 384 -4.72 -2.33 19.11
N CYS A 385 -4.44 -1.49 20.10
CA CYS A 385 -3.30 -0.58 20.06
C CYS A 385 -2.08 -1.35 20.59
N GLY A 386 -1.36 -2.01 19.70
CA GLY A 386 -0.30 -2.91 20.07
C GLY A 386 1.04 -2.25 20.39
N HIS A 387 1.69 -2.78 21.41
CA HIS A 387 2.99 -2.34 21.89
C HIS A 387 3.93 -3.54 22.08
N ILE A 388 4.65 -3.92 21.03
CA ILE A 388 5.63 -5.01 21.10
C ILE A 388 6.85 -4.55 21.87
N ASP A 389 7.22 -3.29 21.74
CA ASP A 389 8.30 -2.63 22.48
C ASP A 389 8.15 -2.72 24.01
N LYS A 390 6.95 -2.99 24.50
CA LYS A 390 6.65 -3.17 25.93
C LYS A 390 6.39 -4.62 26.35
N SER A 391 6.32 -5.54 25.38
CA SER A 391 6.03 -6.93 25.65
C SER A 391 7.27 -7.75 25.97
N SER A 392 7.31 -8.34 27.18
CA SER A 392 8.35 -9.30 27.56
C SER A 392 8.20 -10.65 26.85
N ARG A 393 7.09 -10.89 26.16
CA ARG A 393 6.83 -12.12 25.39
C ARG A 393 7.27 -11.99 23.94
N GLY A 394 7.28 -10.76 23.40
CA GLY A 394 7.44 -10.53 21.98
C GLY A 394 6.34 -11.19 21.15
N LEU A 395 6.61 -11.35 19.88
CA LEU A 395 5.75 -12.08 18.95
C LEU A 395 6.52 -13.28 18.42
N LYS A 396 6.15 -14.46 18.89
CA LYS A 396 6.84 -15.70 18.54
C LYS A 396 6.88 -15.89 17.02
N GLY A 397 8.10 -15.98 16.50
CA GLY A 397 8.38 -16.19 15.09
C GLY A 397 8.57 -14.90 14.29
N TRP A 398 8.37 -13.73 14.88
CA TRP A 398 8.59 -12.44 14.24
C TRP A 398 9.47 -11.48 15.04
N GLU A 399 9.06 -11.14 16.24
CA GLU A 399 9.78 -10.19 17.08
C GLU A 399 10.18 -10.85 18.39
N ASP A 400 11.42 -10.67 18.76
CA ASP A 400 11.92 -11.02 20.08
C ASP A 400 11.24 -10.17 21.17
N PRO A 401 11.30 -10.57 22.43
CA PRO A 401 10.83 -9.74 23.52
C PRO A 401 11.33 -8.30 23.41
N TYR A 402 10.41 -7.36 23.63
CA TYR A 402 10.69 -5.93 23.53
C TYR A 402 11.15 -5.45 22.14
N GLY A 403 10.73 -6.09 21.05
CA GLY A 403 11.05 -5.62 19.69
C GLY A 403 10.58 -4.20 19.44
N PRO A 404 11.35 -3.34 18.72
CA PRO A 404 10.96 -1.95 18.42
C PRO A 404 9.88 -1.91 17.34
N ALA A 405 8.68 -2.33 17.69
CA ALA A 405 7.54 -2.48 16.80
C ALA A 405 6.22 -2.27 17.54
N GLY A 406 5.17 -1.99 16.80
CA GLY A 406 3.82 -1.75 17.29
C GLY A 406 3.02 -0.86 16.35
N VAL A 407 1.94 -0.26 16.86
CA VAL A 407 1.15 0.72 16.11
C VAL A 407 1.99 1.96 15.83
N ALA A 408 2.08 2.34 14.57
CA ALA A 408 2.85 3.50 14.14
C ALA A 408 1.99 4.65 13.61
N GLU A 409 0.80 4.33 13.12
CA GLU A 409 -0.19 5.29 12.69
C GLU A 409 -1.57 4.62 12.57
N VAL A 410 -2.64 5.40 12.49
CA VAL A 410 -4.02 4.92 12.56
C VAL A 410 -4.93 5.74 11.67
N LYS A 411 -5.95 5.12 11.07
CA LYS A 411 -6.95 5.78 10.23
C LYS A 411 -8.35 5.29 10.56
N VAL A 412 -9.33 6.20 10.50
CA VAL A 412 -10.77 5.88 10.59
C VAL A 412 -11.53 6.74 9.59
N ALA A 413 -12.50 6.15 8.90
CA ALA A 413 -13.40 6.86 8.00
C ALA A 413 -14.82 6.35 8.10
N ASP A 414 -15.79 7.21 7.75
CA ASP A 414 -17.16 6.81 7.47
C ASP A 414 -17.56 7.13 6.03
N SER A 415 -18.74 6.67 5.62
CA SER A 415 -19.29 6.95 4.29
C SER A 415 -19.39 8.44 3.94
N ALA A 416 -19.63 9.33 4.94
CA ALA A 416 -19.72 10.76 4.70
C ALA A 416 -18.34 11.40 4.47
N MET A 417 -17.32 10.87 5.10
CA MET A 417 -15.93 11.25 4.87
C MET A 417 -15.46 10.72 3.52
N ALA A 418 -15.75 9.46 3.19
CA ALA A 418 -15.41 8.83 1.91
C ALA A 418 -16.02 9.59 0.72
N GLU A 419 -17.26 10.11 0.85
CA GLU A 419 -17.88 10.95 -0.18
C GLU A 419 -17.06 12.20 -0.52
N LYS A 420 -16.30 12.69 0.43
CA LYS A 420 -15.46 13.90 0.31
C LYS A 420 -13.98 13.57 0.09
N LEU A 421 -13.65 12.31 -0.16
CA LEU A 421 -12.27 11.82 -0.17
C LEU A 421 -11.52 12.34 1.06
N SER A 422 -11.94 11.92 2.24
CA SER A 422 -11.37 12.31 3.52
C SER A 422 -11.43 11.16 4.51
N PHE A 423 -10.53 11.17 5.48
CA PHE A 423 -10.53 10.30 6.65
C PHE A 423 -9.90 11.03 7.84
N VAL A 424 -10.02 10.49 9.03
CA VAL A 424 -9.30 10.97 10.19
C VAL A 424 -8.10 10.06 10.43
N ALA A 425 -6.92 10.65 10.66
CA ALA A 425 -5.67 9.95 10.85
C ALA A 425 -4.94 10.43 12.11
N GLY A 426 -4.25 9.53 12.79
CA GLY A 426 -3.33 9.81 13.88
C GLY A 426 -1.94 9.28 13.54
N MET A 427 -0.92 10.12 13.62
CA MET A 427 0.46 9.71 13.51
C MET A 427 1.00 9.34 14.88
N GLY A 428 1.74 8.22 14.96
CA GLY A 428 2.19 7.61 16.20
C GLY A 428 1.12 6.76 16.87
N HIS A 429 1.39 6.33 18.09
CA HIS A 429 0.41 5.53 18.82
C HIS A 429 -0.85 6.34 19.11
N PRO A 430 -2.03 5.85 18.74
CA PRO A 430 -3.30 6.57 18.96
C PRO A 430 -3.63 6.77 20.45
N CYS A 431 -3.02 5.99 21.32
CA CYS A 431 -3.15 6.11 22.78
C CYS A 431 -2.35 7.28 23.39
N GLY A 432 -1.49 7.94 22.61
CA GLY A 432 -0.68 9.06 23.08
C GLY A 432 0.67 8.67 23.71
N VAL A 433 1.02 7.39 23.75
CA VAL A 433 2.32 6.93 24.25
C VAL A 433 3.39 7.18 23.17
N GLU A 434 4.52 7.73 23.55
CA GLU A 434 5.66 7.94 22.66
C GLU A 434 6.72 6.83 22.82
N PHE A 435 7.40 6.51 21.73
CA PHE A 435 8.58 5.65 21.72
C PHE A 435 9.84 6.51 21.55
N HIS A 436 10.85 6.24 22.38
CA HIS A 436 12.12 6.99 22.38
C HIS A 436 13.28 6.07 21.98
N ALA A 437 13.73 6.20 20.74
CA ALA A 437 14.73 5.33 20.12
C ALA A 437 16.06 5.26 20.89
N ALA A 438 16.56 6.41 21.38
CA ALA A 438 17.84 6.46 22.09
C ALA A 438 17.79 5.74 23.45
N GLU A 439 16.70 5.87 24.18
CA GLU A 439 16.46 5.19 25.46
C GLU A 439 16.27 3.69 25.25
N PHE A 440 15.48 3.34 24.24
CA PHE A 440 15.23 1.97 23.85
C PHE A 440 16.52 1.23 23.48
N LEU A 441 17.34 1.78 22.57
CA LEU A 441 18.62 1.17 22.15
C LEU A 441 19.67 1.08 23.27
N LYS A 442 19.52 1.87 24.32
CA LYS A 442 20.36 1.74 25.53
C LYS A 442 19.90 0.56 26.39
N ALA A 443 18.60 0.33 26.51
CA ALA A 443 18.02 -0.76 27.28
C ALA A 443 18.10 -2.10 26.53
N HIS A 444 18.07 -2.08 25.20
CA HIS A 444 18.00 -3.22 24.29
C HIS A 444 19.13 -3.18 23.26
N PRO A 445 20.39 -3.46 23.67
CA PRO A 445 21.57 -3.39 22.79
C PRO A 445 21.54 -4.41 21.63
N GLU A 446 20.71 -5.45 21.69
CA GLU A 446 20.47 -6.43 20.62
C GLU A 446 19.93 -5.77 19.35
N TYR A 447 19.22 -4.65 19.48
CA TYR A 447 18.70 -3.83 18.35
C TYR A 447 19.65 -2.73 17.91
N ALA A 448 20.90 -2.69 18.41
CA ALA A 448 21.88 -1.64 18.09
C ALA A 448 22.19 -1.53 16.57
N TRP A 449 21.88 -2.55 15.79
CA TRP A 449 22.00 -2.53 14.32
C TRP A 449 21.09 -1.47 13.65
N GLN A 450 20.03 -1.02 14.31
CA GLN A 450 19.13 0.05 13.83
C GLN A 450 19.64 1.47 14.15
N ARG A 451 20.75 1.58 14.86
CA ARG A 451 21.28 2.86 15.32
C ARG A 451 21.54 3.84 14.16
N GLY A 452 21.05 5.06 14.32
CA GLY A 452 21.17 6.13 13.31
C GLY A 452 20.05 6.16 12.27
N LEU A 453 19.18 5.14 12.25
CA LEU A 453 17.97 5.11 11.41
C LEU A 453 16.68 4.89 12.21
N LEU A 454 16.74 4.20 13.36
CA LEU A 454 15.59 4.11 14.25
C LEU A 454 15.29 5.50 14.83
N GLU A 455 14.09 5.98 14.63
CA GLU A 455 13.60 7.30 15.07
C GLU A 455 12.60 7.17 16.21
N ASP A 456 12.36 8.27 16.93
CA ASP A 456 11.27 8.36 17.89
C ASP A 456 9.92 8.26 17.18
N ILE A 457 8.97 7.54 17.77
CA ILE A 457 7.56 7.57 17.37
C ILE A 457 6.85 8.56 18.28
N LYS A 458 6.57 9.74 17.76
CA LYS A 458 5.83 10.79 18.48
C LYS A 458 4.34 10.61 18.29
N ALA A 459 3.57 10.78 19.34
CA ALA A 459 2.12 10.77 19.27
C ALA A 459 1.59 12.17 18.92
N TYR A 460 0.80 12.23 17.85
CA TYR A 460 0.21 13.49 17.38
C TYR A 460 -1.32 13.47 17.54
N PRO A 461 -1.96 14.65 17.62
CA PRO A 461 -3.42 14.74 17.62
C PRO A 461 -4.03 14.15 16.34
N TRP A 462 -5.20 13.55 16.48
CA TRP A 462 -6.00 13.12 15.34
C TRP A 462 -6.29 14.28 14.39
N THR A 463 -6.05 14.07 13.11
CA THR A 463 -6.13 15.09 12.05
C THR A 463 -7.12 14.65 10.99
N VAL A 464 -8.03 15.53 10.59
CA VAL A 464 -8.90 15.28 9.43
C VAL A 464 -8.09 15.55 8.16
N VAL A 465 -7.82 14.51 7.40
CA VAL A 465 -7.18 14.57 6.10
C VAL A 465 -8.25 14.63 5.00
N ARG A 466 -8.05 15.49 4.01
CA ARG A 466 -8.97 15.63 2.89
C ARG A 466 -8.20 15.89 1.59
N ALA A 467 -8.67 15.26 0.51
CA ALA A 467 -8.22 15.55 -0.83
C ALA A 467 -8.32 17.05 -1.16
N ALA A 468 -7.38 17.58 -1.92
CA ALA A 468 -7.35 18.99 -2.31
C ALA A 468 -8.60 19.37 -3.12
N ALA A 469 -9.05 20.62 -2.99
CA ALA A 469 -10.09 21.12 -3.86
C ALA A 469 -9.59 21.09 -5.33
N VAL A 470 -10.39 20.52 -6.23
CA VAL A 470 -10.06 20.53 -7.67
C VAL A 470 -10.16 21.97 -8.16
N GLN A 471 -9.03 22.59 -8.44
CA GLN A 471 -9.04 23.83 -9.18
C GLN A 471 -9.36 23.48 -10.65
N HIS A 472 -10.57 23.81 -11.11
CA HIS A 472 -10.85 23.84 -12.54
C HIS A 472 -9.96 24.92 -13.16
N VAL A 473 -8.85 24.51 -13.77
CA VAL A 473 -8.11 25.38 -14.66
C VAL A 473 -9.03 25.60 -15.87
N ALA A 474 -9.81 26.69 -15.85
CA ALA A 474 -10.54 27.11 -16.99
C ALA A 474 -9.50 27.33 -18.11
N THR A 475 -9.52 26.48 -19.12
CA THR A 475 -8.79 26.69 -20.37
C THR A 475 -9.37 27.96 -21.01
N ALA A 476 -8.73 29.11 -20.74
CA ALA A 476 -8.97 30.32 -21.50
C ALA A 476 -8.45 30.05 -22.91
N VAL A 477 -9.31 29.58 -23.79
CA VAL A 477 -9.09 29.66 -25.23
C VAL A 477 -9.14 31.14 -25.56
N ALA A 478 -7.97 31.77 -25.63
CA ALA A 478 -7.82 33.09 -26.19
C ALA A 478 -8.15 32.97 -27.67
N ALA A 479 -9.36 33.43 -28.06
CA ALA A 479 -9.69 33.67 -29.44
C ALA A 479 -8.78 34.81 -29.92
N VAL A 480 -7.76 34.45 -30.68
CA VAL A 480 -7.02 35.42 -31.49
C VAL A 480 -7.91 35.71 -32.68
N ARG A 481 -8.47 36.93 -32.73
CA ARG A 481 -9.01 37.55 -33.94
C ARG A 481 -7.90 38.22 -34.75
#